data_3edd5c45e6b62d6945de6a0acbf45ae9
#
_entry.id   3edd5c45e6b62d6945de6a0acbf45ae9
#
_cell.length_a   1.000
_cell.length_b   1.000
_cell.length_c   1.000
_cell.angle_alpha   90.00
_cell.angle_beta   90.00
_cell.angle_gamma   90.00
#
_symmetry.space_group_name_H-M   'P 1'
#
loop_
_entity.id
_entity.type
_entity.pdbx_description
1 polymer ?
#
loop_
_entity_poly.entity_id
_entity_poly.type
_entity_poly.pdbx_seq_one_letter_code
_entity_poly.pdbx_strand_id
1 'polypeptide(L)'
;MLGLGLASSHAPGMWRPPEQWTAILDRMKPEVREHLPYTAKLEFESLELRQDHHRRIHTAFAGLREQVQAYRPDALIMIGDDQGDMFDTANNPTFSVYTGEAPIWGRDVRDFNPKPAERRKVVFQNHVELSRHLLKGLIKRGFDMANVADFIPRGSPERGVSHMVSNLVPEVDPTGEIPIVCVFLNEYFPPLPSAERCAQLGTAIRDVLADRPERVAIYASGGLSHFPGEFNMGWIDRPLDHWILERLERNDLEALNHLFTFDSDNMRSGTGEVRAWISVAAAMNRPAKVLDYVPAHSTVTGCGFVYWPAIESPAVAAAALHAAARV
;
A
#
# COMPACT_ATOMS: atom_id res chain seq x y z
N MET A 1 12.17 12.80 -10.78
CA MET A 1 11.82 11.68 -11.69
C MET A 1 11.34 10.47 -10.88
N LEU A 2 10.23 9.83 -11.28
CA LEU A 2 9.73 8.60 -10.67
C LEU A 2 10.59 7.40 -11.11
N GLY A 3 11.38 6.83 -10.19
CA GLY A 3 12.37 5.81 -10.54
C GLY A 3 12.23 4.48 -9.80
N LEU A 4 11.63 4.44 -8.62
CA LEU A 4 11.44 3.22 -7.82
C LEU A 4 9.96 2.99 -7.53
N GLY A 5 9.47 1.78 -7.75
CA GLY A 5 8.13 1.34 -7.35
C GLY A 5 8.22 0.25 -6.28
N LEU A 6 7.27 0.27 -5.36
CA LEU A 6 7.12 -0.69 -4.28
C LEU A 6 5.65 -1.07 -4.14
N ALA A 7 5.38 -2.27 -3.69
CA ALA A 7 4.04 -2.70 -3.29
C ALA A 7 4.12 -3.75 -2.19
N SER A 8 3.28 -3.64 -1.17
CA SER A 8 3.14 -4.70 -0.17
C SER A 8 1.81 -4.67 0.56
N SER A 9 1.48 -5.82 1.12
CA SER A 9 0.43 -5.94 2.12
C SER A 9 0.77 -5.14 3.37
N HIS A 10 -0.27 -4.74 4.13
CA HIS A 10 -0.13 -3.90 5.31
C HIS A 10 -0.96 -4.37 6.52
N ALA A 11 -1.43 -5.62 6.51
CA ALA A 11 -2.31 -6.15 7.55
C ALA A 11 -1.73 -5.97 8.96
N PRO A 12 -2.46 -5.35 9.90
CA PRO A 12 -1.91 -5.02 11.23
C PRO A 12 -1.43 -6.23 12.05
N GLY A 13 -1.93 -7.42 11.71
CA GLY A 13 -1.49 -8.68 12.33
C GLY A 13 -0.03 -9.03 12.09
N MET A 14 0.54 -8.60 10.96
CA MET A 14 1.90 -8.95 10.53
C MET A 14 3.00 -8.53 11.52
N TRP A 15 2.76 -7.47 12.28
CA TRP A 15 3.69 -6.93 13.27
C TRP A 15 3.55 -7.51 14.67
N ARG A 16 2.48 -8.31 14.91
CA ARG A 16 2.30 -8.98 16.20
C ARG A 16 3.26 -10.16 16.35
N PRO A 17 3.65 -10.50 17.58
CA PRO A 17 4.31 -11.77 17.83
C PRO A 17 3.47 -12.94 17.28
N PRO A 18 4.09 -13.95 16.65
CA PRO A 18 3.37 -15.07 16.03
C PRO A 18 2.42 -15.81 16.98
N GLU A 19 2.71 -15.81 18.27
CA GLU A 19 1.89 -16.41 19.33
C GLU A 19 0.53 -15.69 19.46
N GLN A 20 0.45 -14.43 19.05
CA GLN A 20 -0.75 -13.59 19.15
C GLN A 20 -1.57 -13.52 17.87
N TRP A 21 -1.12 -14.16 16.78
CA TRP A 21 -1.80 -14.06 15.48
C TRP A 21 -3.22 -14.60 15.54
N THR A 22 -3.45 -15.70 16.26
CA THR A 22 -4.80 -16.28 16.43
C THR A 22 -5.78 -15.38 17.19
N ALA A 23 -5.28 -14.38 17.95
CA ALA A 23 -6.13 -13.44 18.65
C ALA A 23 -7.01 -12.57 17.75
N ILE A 24 -6.70 -12.46 16.45
CA ILE A 24 -7.56 -11.81 15.46
C ILE A 24 -8.84 -12.64 15.30
N LEU A 25 -8.72 -13.95 15.15
CA LEU A 25 -9.85 -14.87 15.03
C LEU A 25 -10.70 -14.91 16.29
N ASP A 26 -10.08 -14.76 17.46
CA ASP A 26 -10.77 -14.75 18.76
C ASP A 26 -11.62 -13.49 18.96
N ARG A 27 -11.31 -12.39 18.24
CA ARG A 27 -12.07 -11.13 18.29
C ARG A 27 -13.22 -11.07 17.29
N MET A 28 -13.32 -12.05 16.41
CA MET A 28 -14.41 -12.11 15.46
C MET A 28 -15.74 -12.29 16.20
N LYS A 29 -16.76 -11.58 15.71
CA LYS A 29 -18.13 -11.81 16.18
C LYS A 29 -18.50 -13.27 15.98
N PRO A 30 -19.22 -13.90 16.93
CA PRO A 30 -19.61 -15.31 16.80
C PRO A 30 -20.27 -15.62 15.48
N GLU A 31 -21.14 -14.73 14.98
CA GLU A 31 -21.88 -14.90 13.72
C GLU A 31 -20.93 -14.97 12.51
N VAL A 32 -19.87 -14.16 12.48
CA VAL A 32 -18.85 -14.21 11.43
C VAL A 32 -18.04 -15.50 11.54
N ARG A 33 -17.67 -15.90 12.76
CA ARG A 33 -16.90 -17.11 13.03
C ARG A 33 -17.62 -18.40 12.61
N GLU A 34 -18.94 -18.45 12.80
CA GLU A 34 -19.77 -19.59 12.40
C GLU A 34 -19.88 -19.74 10.88
N HIS A 35 -19.80 -18.64 10.14
CA HIS A 35 -19.94 -18.59 8.68
C HIS A 35 -18.60 -18.62 7.94
N LEU A 36 -17.46 -18.71 8.65
CA LEU A 36 -16.16 -18.85 8.00
C LEU A 36 -16.17 -20.04 7.03
N PRO A 37 -15.64 -19.89 5.81
CA PRO A 37 -15.47 -20.99 4.88
C PRO A 37 -14.78 -22.17 5.56
N TYR A 38 -15.19 -23.36 5.19
CA TYR A 38 -14.62 -24.60 5.75
C TYR A 38 -13.10 -24.64 5.65
N THR A 39 -12.54 -24.14 4.58
CA THR A 39 -11.09 -23.99 4.36
C THR A 39 -10.40 -23.12 5.40
N ALA A 40 -10.99 -21.98 5.75
CA ALA A 40 -10.44 -21.10 6.79
C ALA A 40 -10.49 -21.74 8.20
N LYS A 41 -11.41 -22.69 8.42
CA LYS A 41 -11.48 -23.45 9.69
C LYS A 41 -10.41 -24.54 9.78
N LEU A 42 -9.91 -25.02 8.64
CA LEU A 42 -8.99 -26.17 8.55
C LEU A 42 -7.52 -25.76 8.51
N GLU A 43 -7.20 -24.58 8.02
CA GLU A 43 -5.81 -24.13 7.90
C GLU A 43 -5.33 -23.45 9.19
N PHE A 44 -5.40 -24.19 10.30
CA PHE A 44 -4.74 -23.79 11.54
C PHE A 44 -3.22 -23.89 11.36
N GLU A 45 -2.59 -22.75 11.21
CA GLU A 45 -1.14 -22.67 11.17
C GLU A 45 -0.55 -23.05 12.53
N SER A 46 0.39 -24.00 12.54
CA SER A 46 1.18 -24.30 13.73
C SER A 46 1.97 -23.05 14.17
N LEU A 47 2.40 -23.00 15.42
CA LEU A 47 3.26 -21.91 15.88
C LEU A 47 4.54 -21.82 15.05
N GLU A 48 5.15 -22.94 14.71
CA GLU A 48 6.34 -23.00 13.87
C GLU A 48 6.09 -22.39 12.49
N LEU A 49 4.97 -22.71 11.84
CA LEU A 49 4.61 -22.13 10.55
C LEU A 49 4.37 -20.63 10.65
N ARG A 50 3.69 -20.16 11.71
CA ARG A 50 3.49 -18.73 11.97
C ARG A 50 4.81 -17.98 12.20
N GLN A 51 5.76 -18.61 12.90
CA GLN A 51 7.10 -18.06 13.10
C GLN A 51 7.86 -18.01 11.78
N ASP A 52 7.74 -18.99 10.92
CA ASP A 52 8.30 -18.97 9.55
C ASP A 52 7.69 -17.85 8.72
N HIS A 53 6.37 -17.74 8.68
CA HIS A 53 5.66 -16.67 7.97
C HIS A 53 6.08 -15.28 8.47
N HIS A 54 6.15 -15.09 9.78
CA HIS A 54 6.60 -13.83 10.38
C HIS A 54 8.02 -13.48 9.95
N ARG A 55 8.96 -14.44 9.99
CA ARG A 55 10.33 -14.25 9.55
C ARG A 55 10.38 -13.85 8.06
N ARG A 56 9.66 -14.55 7.19
CA ARG A 56 9.59 -14.27 5.75
C ARG A 56 9.05 -12.87 5.47
N ILE A 57 7.96 -12.48 6.12
CA ILE A 57 7.35 -11.15 6.01
C ILE A 57 8.39 -10.06 6.37
N HIS A 58 9.07 -10.19 7.49
CA HIS A 58 10.06 -9.20 7.90
C HIS A 58 11.31 -9.20 7.02
N THR A 59 11.71 -10.35 6.47
CA THR A 59 12.77 -10.43 5.46
C THR A 59 12.37 -9.71 4.18
N ALA A 60 11.12 -9.86 3.72
CA ALA A 60 10.64 -9.16 2.55
C ALA A 60 10.58 -7.63 2.77
N PHE A 61 10.13 -7.15 3.94
CA PHE A 61 10.23 -5.73 4.29
C PHE A 61 11.66 -5.22 4.31
N ALA A 62 12.61 -6.00 4.83
CA ALA A 62 14.02 -5.64 4.79
C ALA A 62 14.50 -5.48 3.33
N GLY A 63 14.11 -6.38 2.43
CA GLY A 63 14.39 -6.27 1.01
C GLY A 63 13.80 -5.02 0.35
N LEU A 64 12.55 -4.63 0.71
CA LEU A 64 11.96 -3.37 0.23
C LEU A 64 12.75 -2.15 0.77
N ARG A 65 13.13 -2.17 2.04
CA ARG A 65 13.96 -1.12 2.66
C ARG A 65 15.29 -0.96 1.95
N GLU A 66 15.97 -2.05 1.62
CA GLU A 66 17.23 -2.04 0.86
C GLU A 66 17.06 -1.32 -0.49
N GLN A 67 15.94 -1.53 -1.19
CA GLN A 67 15.65 -0.83 -2.44
C GLN A 67 15.50 0.68 -2.22
N VAL A 68 14.80 1.11 -1.16
CA VAL A 68 14.64 2.53 -0.81
C VAL A 68 15.99 3.15 -0.44
N GLN A 69 16.78 2.48 0.40
CA GLN A 69 18.10 2.94 0.81
C GLN A 69 19.08 3.05 -0.37
N ALA A 70 19.04 2.11 -1.30
CA ALA A 70 19.87 2.15 -2.50
C ALA A 70 19.43 3.28 -3.45
N TYR A 71 18.12 3.47 -3.63
CA TYR A 71 17.60 4.51 -4.50
C TYR A 71 17.71 5.90 -3.88
N ARG A 72 17.62 6.04 -2.56
CA ARG A 72 17.67 7.33 -1.82
C ARG A 72 16.69 8.36 -2.40
N PRO A 73 15.37 8.15 -2.32
CA PRO A 73 14.40 9.08 -2.84
C PRO A 73 14.36 10.37 -2.02
N ASP A 74 14.09 11.49 -2.69
CA ASP A 74 13.82 12.79 -2.07
C ASP A 74 12.37 12.87 -1.55
N ALA A 75 11.48 12.01 -2.08
CA ALA A 75 10.09 11.89 -1.65
C ALA A 75 9.55 10.47 -1.91
N LEU A 76 8.60 10.05 -1.05
CA LEU A 76 7.89 8.78 -1.17
C LEU A 76 6.38 9.04 -1.36
N ILE A 77 5.83 8.68 -2.51
CA ILE A 77 4.38 8.70 -2.74
C ILE A 77 3.78 7.43 -2.17
N MET A 78 2.89 7.56 -1.19
CA MET A 78 2.05 6.48 -0.66
C MET A 78 0.71 6.50 -1.38
N ILE A 79 0.31 5.38 -1.96
CA ILE A 79 -0.99 5.23 -2.64
C ILE A 79 -1.74 4.02 -2.08
N GLY A 80 -3.00 4.21 -1.70
CA GLY A 80 -3.86 3.15 -1.14
C GLY A 80 -5.15 3.69 -0.54
N ASP A 81 -5.91 2.80 0.07
CA ASP A 81 -7.19 3.13 0.67
C ASP A 81 -7.04 3.85 2.02
N ASP A 82 -7.93 4.81 2.25
CA ASP A 82 -8.02 5.49 3.54
C ASP A 82 -8.64 4.61 4.64
N GLN A 83 -9.43 3.64 4.26
CA GLN A 83 -10.16 2.71 5.14
C GLN A 83 -11.05 3.38 6.19
N GLY A 84 -11.57 4.56 5.86
CA GLY A 84 -12.48 5.30 6.72
C GLY A 84 -11.80 5.93 7.94
N ASP A 85 -10.51 6.24 7.87
CA ASP A 85 -9.80 6.94 8.93
C ASP A 85 -9.80 8.46 8.73
N MET A 86 -9.39 8.95 7.56
CA MET A 86 -9.42 10.38 7.18
C MET A 86 -10.80 10.83 6.70
N PHE A 87 -11.47 9.98 5.93
CA PHE A 87 -12.78 10.22 5.37
C PHE A 87 -13.87 9.48 6.14
N ASP A 88 -15.11 9.88 5.94
CA ASP A 88 -16.30 9.26 6.52
C ASP A 88 -17.39 9.06 5.45
N THR A 89 -18.52 8.51 5.85
CA THR A 89 -19.65 8.29 4.92
C THR A 89 -20.27 9.58 4.38
N ALA A 90 -19.97 10.73 4.96
CA ALA A 90 -20.45 12.02 4.48
C ALA A 90 -19.58 12.58 3.35
N ASN A 91 -18.30 12.18 3.29
CA ASN A 91 -17.38 12.61 2.25
C ASN A 91 -16.27 11.57 2.07
N ASN A 92 -16.41 10.72 1.05
CA ASN A 92 -15.40 9.73 0.67
C ASN A 92 -15.06 9.88 -0.82
N PRO A 93 -14.00 10.65 -1.16
CA PRO A 93 -13.64 10.90 -2.55
C PRO A 93 -13.02 9.67 -3.21
N THR A 94 -13.30 9.45 -4.50
CA THR A 94 -12.69 8.37 -5.28
C THR A 94 -11.17 8.48 -5.32
N PHE A 95 -10.66 9.70 -5.52
CA PHE A 95 -9.22 10.03 -5.52
C PHE A 95 -8.98 11.32 -4.77
N SER A 96 -7.96 11.37 -3.93
CA SER A 96 -7.56 12.61 -3.28
C SER A 96 -6.06 12.68 -3.02
N VAL A 97 -5.55 13.89 -2.83
CA VAL A 97 -4.15 14.16 -2.47
C VAL A 97 -4.12 15.04 -1.24
N TYR A 98 -3.33 14.66 -0.24
CA TYR A 98 -3.05 15.54 0.89
C TYR A 98 -2.03 16.61 0.48
N THR A 99 -2.40 17.90 0.62
CA THR A 99 -1.58 19.04 0.23
C THR A 99 -1.29 20.01 1.38
N GLY A 100 -1.71 19.64 2.59
CA GLY A 100 -1.54 20.45 3.79
C GLY A 100 -0.08 20.60 4.22
N GLU A 101 0.20 21.65 4.98
CA GLU A 101 1.53 21.93 5.54
C GLU A 101 1.75 21.23 6.90
N ALA A 102 0.66 20.87 7.57
CA ALA A 102 0.74 20.16 8.83
C ALA A 102 1.32 18.74 8.65
N PRO A 103 2.18 18.28 9.56
CA PRO A 103 2.62 16.90 9.57
C PRO A 103 1.42 15.95 9.73
N ILE A 104 1.49 14.81 9.06
CA ILE A 104 0.51 13.74 9.19
C ILE A 104 0.97 12.81 10.32
N TRP A 105 0.05 12.25 11.07
CA TRP A 105 0.38 11.24 12.05
C TRP A 105 -0.58 10.06 11.97
N GLY A 106 -0.10 8.88 12.34
CA GLY A 106 -0.90 7.68 12.50
C GLY A 106 -0.47 6.89 13.73
N ARG A 107 -1.20 5.86 14.08
CA ARG A 107 -0.82 4.98 15.19
C ARG A 107 0.32 4.07 14.78
N ASP A 108 1.27 3.90 15.69
CA ASP A 108 2.31 2.89 15.52
C ASP A 108 1.69 1.48 15.67
N VAL A 109 1.74 0.70 14.62
CA VAL A 109 1.24 -0.68 14.60
C VAL A 109 1.98 -1.61 15.56
N ARG A 110 3.20 -1.25 15.96
CA ARG A 110 4.05 -2.00 16.90
C ARG A 110 3.73 -1.70 18.36
N ASP A 111 2.90 -0.69 18.62
CA ASP A 111 2.41 -0.39 19.95
C ASP A 111 1.09 -1.14 20.21
N PHE A 112 1.17 -2.23 20.95
CA PHE A 112 0.03 -3.11 21.25
C PHE A 112 -0.76 -2.67 22.48
N ASN A 113 -0.59 -1.42 22.99
CA ASN A 113 -1.38 -0.92 24.08
C ASN A 113 -2.89 -1.17 23.79
N PRO A 114 -3.62 -1.83 24.71
CA PRO A 114 -5.04 -2.14 24.52
C PRO A 114 -5.92 -0.89 24.42
N LYS A 115 -5.44 0.25 24.95
CA LYS A 115 -6.14 1.52 24.85
C LYS A 115 -5.68 2.29 23.60
N PRO A 116 -6.51 2.36 22.58
CA PRO A 116 -6.11 2.97 21.32
C PRO A 116 -5.65 4.43 21.43
N ALA A 117 -6.27 5.23 22.28
CA ALA A 117 -5.91 6.64 22.47
C ALA A 117 -4.51 6.84 23.10
N GLU A 118 -4.00 5.83 23.80
CA GLU A 118 -2.69 5.86 24.47
C GLU A 118 -1.56 5.32 23.58
N ARG A 119 -1.86 4.78 22.40
CA ARG A 119 -0.85 4.25 21.48
C ARG A 119 0.06 5.35 20.97
N ARG A 120 1.34 5.03 20.85
CA ARG A 120 2.35 5.90 20.24
C ARG A 120 1.93 6.33 18.85
N LYS A 121 2.17 7.60 18.55
CA LYS A 121 1.97 8.16 17.20
C LYS A 121 3.28 8.13 16.43
N VAL A 122 3.19 7.80 15.16
CA VAL A 122 4.26 8.01 14.18
C VAL A 122 3.89 9.24 13.36
N VAL A 123 4.84 10.13 13.15
CA VAL A 123 4.64 11.42 12.48
C VAL A 123 5.42 11.44 11.17
N PHE A 124 4.80 11.95 10.11
CA PHE A 124 5.36 12.02 8.78
C PHE A 124 5.29 13.44 8.25
N GLN A 125 6.36 13.90 7.61
CA GLN A 125 6.37 15.20 6.95
C GLN A 125 5.76 15.07 5.54
N ASN A 126 4.87 16.01 5.18
CA ASN A 126 4.33 16.07 3.83
C ASN A 126 5.29 16.83 2.91
N HIS A 127 5.53 16.30 1.70
CA HIS A 127 6.22 17.04 0.65
C HIS A 127 5.25 18.00 -0.05
N VAL A 128 4.95 19.12 0.57
CA VAL A 128 3.87 20.05 0.19
C VAL A 128 3.95 20.49 -1.26
N GLU A 129 5.14 20.90 -1.72
CA GLU A 129 5.32 21.37 -3.10
C GLU A 129 4.99 20.29 -4.11
N LEU A 130 5.53 19.07 -3.91
CA LEU A 130 5.30 17.94 -4.80
C LEU A 130 3.83 17.50 -4.77
N SER A 131 3.19 17.48 -3.58
CA SER A 131 1.76 17.16 -3.41
C SER A 131 0.88 18.13 -4.20
N ARG A 132 1.13 19.45 -4.09
CA ARG A 132 0.41 20.50 -4.83
C ARG A 132 0.66 20.41 -6.34
N HIS A 133 1.90 20.12 -6.74
CA HIS A 133 2.26 19.92 -8.13
C HIS A 133 1.51 18.69 -8.72
N LEU A 134 1.51 17.58 -7.99
CA LEU A 134 0.84 16.36 -8.39
C LEU A 134 -0.67 16.58 -8.53
N LEU A 135 -1.33 17.16 -7.52
CA LEU A 135 -2.76 17.49 -7.57
C LEU A 135 -3.11 18.33 -8.80
N LYS A 136 -2.39 19.43 -9.03
CA LYS A 136 -2.61 20.31 -10.18
C LYS A 136 -2.40 19.60 -11.51
N GLY A 137 -1.36 18.77 -11.59
CA GLY A 137 -1.03 18.01 -12.80
C GLY A 137 -2.08 16.95 -13.14
N LEU A 138 -2.61 16.27 -12.13
CA LEU A 138 -3.68 15.26 -12.30
C LEU A 138 -5.00 15.89 -12.72
N ILE A 139 -5.40 17.01 -12.10
CA ILE A 139 -6.61 17.76 -12.51
C ILE A 139 -6.49 18.21 -13.97
N LYS A 140 -5.34 18.73 -14.40
CA LYS A 140 -5.11 19.11 -15.80
C LYS A 140 -5.21 17.94 -16.79
N ARG A 141 -5.04 16.69 -16.31
CA ARG A 141 -5.18 15.47 -17.10
C ARG A 141 -6.57 14.82 -17.01
N GLY A 142 -7.55 15.56 -16.46
CA GLY A 142 -8.95 15.12 -16.40
C GLY A 142 -9.25 14.15 -15.25
N PHE A 143 -8.48 14.20 -14.16
CA PHE A 143 -8.84 13.50 -12.93
C PHE A 143 -9.61 14.42 -11.98
N ASP A 144 -10.76 13.95 -11.50
CA ASP A 144 -11.55 14.62 -10.46
C ASP A 144 -10.94 14.31 -9.09
N MET A 145 -9.83 15.00 -8.79
CA MET A 145 -9.09 14.82 -7.55
C MET A 145 -9.65 15.73 -6.45
N ALA A 146 -9.92 15.17 -5.28
CA ALA A 146 -10.18 15.97 -4.10
C ALA A 146 -8.86 16.52 -3.51
N ASN A 147 -8.89 17.78 -3.09
CA ASN A 147 -7.80 18.41 -2.34
C ASN A 147 -8.03 18.26 -0.84
N VAL A 148 -7.13 17.59 -0.14
CA VAL A 148 -7.14 17.49 1.31
C VAL A 148 -6.09 18.46 1.86
N ALA A 149 -6.53 19.69 2.19
CA ALA A 149 -5.64 20.76 2.64
C ALA A 149 -5.35 20.71 4.15
N ASP A 150 -6.26 20.13 4.94
CA ASP A 150 -6.14 20.05 6.39
C ASP A 150 -6.10 18.59 6.84
N PHE A 151 -5.25 18.30 7.83
CA PHE A 151 -5.21 16.97 8.45
C PHE A 151 -6.27 16.85 9.55
N ILE A 152 -7.47 16.47 9.13
CA ILE A 152 -8.63 16.29 10.01
C ILE A 152 -9.21 14.88 9.80
N PRO A 153 -8.73 13.86 10.52
CA PRO A 153 -9.25 12.49 10.41
C PRO A 153 -10.68 12.45 11.00
N ARG A 154 -11.68 12.43 10.12
CA ARG A 154 -13.10 12.46 10.50
C ARG A 154 -13.66 11.09 10.83
N GLY A 155 -13.21 10.07 10.11
CA GLY A 155 -13.68 8.71 10.32
C GLY A 155 -13.16 8.10 11.63
N SER A 156 -11.89 8.31 11.93
CA SER A 156 -11.25 7.81 13.15
C SER A 156 -10.27 8.84 13.73
N PRO A 157 -10.78 9.89 14.41
CA PRO A 157 -9.94 10.96 14.94
C PRO A 157 -8.81 10.48 15.87
N GLU A 158 -9.02 9.37 16.53
CA GLU A 158 -8.03 8.78 17.43
C GLU A 158 -6.98 7.93 16.72
N ARG A 159 -7.17 7.59 15.43
CA ARG A 159 -6.21 6.80 14.62
C ARG A 159 -5.27 7.65 13.81
N GLY A 160 -5.74 8.79 13.34
CA GLY A 160 -4.99 9.64 12.43
C GLY A 160 -5.08 9.16 10.98
N VAL A 161 -3.96 9.20 10.25
CA VAL A 161 -3.89 8.65 8.90
C VAL A 161 -3.98 7.13 8.94
N SER A 162 -4.58 6.56 7.90
CA SER A 162 -4.78 5.13 7.81
C SER A 162 -3.46 4.35 7.85
N HIS A 163 -3.59 3.08 8.14
CA HIS A 163 -2.46 2.16 8.22
C HIS A 163 -1.77 1.94 6.86
N MET A 164 -2.34 2.41 5.74
CA MET A 164 -1.63 2.46 4.47
C MET A 164 -0.31 3.24 4.56
N VAL A 165 -0.24 4.24 5.44
CA VAL A 165 0.95 5.05 5.69
C VAL A 165 1.65 4.60 6.97
N SER A 166 0.89 4.56 8.09
CA SER A 166 1.47 4.39 9.43
C SER A 166 2.12 3.01 9.65
N ASN A 167 1.69 1.99 8.91
CA ASN A 167 2.30 0.68 8.99
C ASN A 167 3.54 0.53 8.11
N LEU A 168 3.51 1.06 6.88
CA LEU A 168 4.52 0.75 5.87
C LEU A 168 5.69 1.73 5.84
N VAL A 169 5.43 3.03 6.00
CA VAL A 169 6.54 4.01 5.94
C VAL A 169 7.64 3.69 6.94
N PRO A 170 7.37 3.35 8.22
CA PRO A 170 8.42 2.99 9.18
C PRO A 170 9.18 1.69 8.84
N GLU A 171 8.64 0.84 7.93
CA GLU A 171 9.36 -0.35 7.47
C GLU A 171 10.45 -0.01 6.45
N VAL A 172 10.21 0.97 5.60
CA VAL A 172 11.14 1.33 4.52
C VAL A 172 11.97 2.58 4.82
N ASP A 173 11.46 3.45 5.70
CA ASP A 173 12.16 4.62 6.24
C ASP A 173 12.03 4.68 7.77
N PRO A 174 12.81 3.87 8.50
CA PRO A 174 12.74 3.84 9.98
C PRO A 174 13.24 5.14 10.63
N THR A 175 13.96 6.00 9.90
CA THR A 175 14.44 7.30 10.38
C THR A 175 13.40 8.41 10.23
N GLY A 176 12.42 8.23 9.34
CA GLY A 176 11.37 9.22 9.06
C GLY A 176 11.92 10.47 8.35
N GLU A 177 13.03 10.34 7.64
CA GLU A 177 13.69 11.46 6.94
C GLU A 177 13.10 11.73 5.56
N ILE A 178 12.44 10.75 4.94
CA ILE A 178 11.86 10.89 3.61
C ILE A 178 10.48 11.53 3.72
N PRO A 179 10.26 12.74 3.20
CA PRO A 179 8.93 13.34 3.19
C PRO A 179 7.99 12.55 2.27
N ILE A 180 6.74 12.44 2.67
CA ILE A 180 5.74 11.64 1.97
C ILE A 180 4.76 12.50 1.17
N VAL A 181 4.14 11.91 0.14
CA VAL A 181 2.97 12.44 -0.56
C VAL A 181 1.87 11.39 -0.43
N CYS A 182 0.75 11.71 0.20
CA CYS A 182 -0.38 10.78 0.33
C CYS A 182 -1.36 10.97 -0.83
N VAL A 183 -1.57 9.89 -1.57
CA VAL A 183 -2.61 9.75 -2.59
C VAL A 183 -3.60 8.71 -2.09
N PHE A 184 -4.79 9.16 -1.69
CA PHE A 184 -5.84 8.26 -1.24
C PHE A 184 -6.69 7.80 -2.42
N LEU A 185 -6.97 6.53 -2.43
CA LEU A 185 -7.73 5.82 -3.45
C LEU A 185 -8.86 5.05 -2.75
N ASN A 186 -10.12 5.34 -3.10
CA ASN A 186 -11.24 4.60 -2.51
C ASN A 186 -11.28 3.18 -3.08
N GLU A 187 -11.03 2.17 -2.25
CA GLU A 187 -10.94 0.77 -2.63
C GLU A 187 -11.97 -0.12 -1.91
N TYR A 188 -12.68 0.43 -0.90
CA TYR A 188 -13.61 -0.31 -0.04
C TYR A 188 -15.07 0.11 -0.17
N PHE A 189 -15.36 1.39 -0.39
CA PHE A 189 -16.71 1.94 -0.28
C PHE A 189 -17.30 2.26 -1.67
N PRO A 190 -18.15 1.38 -2.24
CA PRO A 190 -18.74 1.60 -3.57
C PRO A 190 -19.49 2.94 -3.68
N PRO A 191 -19.43 3.61 -4.88
CA PRO A 191 -18.85 3.11 -6.14
C PRO A 191 -17.33 3.21 -6.19
N LEU A 192 -16.69 2.15 -6.68
CA LEU A 192 -15.21 2.03 -6.75
C LEU A 192 -14.70 2.35 -8.17
N PRO A 193 -13.48 2.90 -8.31
CA PRO A 193 -12.86 3.07 -9.62
C PRO A 193 -12.55 1.71 -10.25
N SER A 194 -12.63 1.63 -11.59
CA SER A 194 -12.21 0.44 -12.32
C SER A 194 -10.69 0.26 -12.27
N ALA A 195 -10.21 -0.96 -12.54
CA ALA A 195 -8.78 -1.25 -12.69
C ALA A 195 -8.13 -0.36 -13.75
N GLU A 196 -8.79 -0.20 -14.91
CA GLU A 196 -8.33 0.67 -16.00
C GLU A 196 -8.19 2.13 -15.54
N ARG A 197 -9.15 2.65 -14.74
CA ARG A 197 -9.08 4.02 -14.21
C ARG A 197 -7.92 4.19 -13.25
N CYS A 198 -7.60 3.16 -12.46
CA CYS A 198 -6.44 3.13 -11.58
C CYS A 198 -5.13 3.08 -12.37
N ALA A 199 -5.06 2.31 -13.46
CA ALA A 199 -3.90 2.31 -14.36
C ALA A 199 -3.70 3.67 -15.05
N GLN A 200 -4.78 4.31 -15.49
CA GLN A 200 -4.73 5.68 -16.02
C GLN A 200 -4.17 6.67 -14.99
N LEU A 201 -4.58 6.55 -13.71
CA LEU A 201 -4.04 7.36 -12.62
C LEU A 201 -2.53 7.17 -12.47
N GLY A 202 -2.07 5.93 -12.44
CA GLY A 202 -0.63 5.62 -12.37
C GLY A 202 0.17 6.22 -13.52
N THR A 203 -0.33 6.06 -14.75
CA THR A 203 0.27 6.67 -15.95
C THR A 203 0.33 8.20 -15.82
N ALA A 204 -0.77 8.83 -15.37
CA ALA A 204 -0.83 10.27 -15.18
C ALA A 204 0.15 10.76 -14.09
N ILE A 205 0.31 10.02 -12.99
CA ILE A 205 1.31 10.31 -11.94
C ILE A 205 2.72 10.33 -12.55
N ARG A 206 3.10 9.29 -13.29
CA ARG A 206 4.39 9.23 -13.99
C ARG A 206 4.62 10.45 -14.87
N ASP A 207 3.62 10.79 -15.69
CA ASP A 207 3.73 11.85 -16.67
C ASP A 207 3.77 13.26 -16.01
N VAL A 208 3.10 13.43 -14.86
CA VAL A 208 3.19 14.67 -14.06
C VAL A 208 4.59 14.84 -13.45
N LEU A 209 5.24 13.74 -13.11
CA LEU A 209 6.55 13.74 -12.45
C LEU A 209 7.73 13.70 -13.42
N ALA A 210 7.48 13.61 -14.74
CA ALA A 210 8.54 13.43 -15.74
C ALA A 210 9.60 14.55 -15.72
N ASP A 211 9.16 15.79 -15.54
CA ASP A 211 10.02 16.98 -15.56
C ASP A 211 10.48 17.43 -14.15
N ARG A 212 10.18 16.63 -13.11
CA ARG A 212 10.58 16.98 -11.75
C ARG A 212 12.02 16.54 -11.48
N PRO A 213 12.81 17.38 -10.77
CA PRO A 213 14.20 17.07 -10.44
C PRO A 213 14.30 16.01 -9.33
N GLU A 214 13.32 15.92 -8.44
CA GLU A 214 13.34 15.02 -7.31
C GLU A 214 13.40 13.55 -7.74
N ARG A 215 14.12 12.75 -6.99
CA ARG A 215 14.08 11.29 -7.06
C ARG A 215 12.85 10.82 -6.28
N VAL A 216 11.83 10.35 -6.97
CA VAL A 216 10.58 9.96 -6.35
C VAL A 216 10.43 8.45 -6.36
N ALA A 217 10.11 7.87 -5.20
CA ALA A 217 9.61 6.50 -5.09
C ALA A 217 8.08 6.53 -4.93
N ILE A 218 7.40 5.47 -5.38
CA ILE A 218 5.96 5.27 -5.20
C ILE A 218 5.69 3.92 -4.57
N TYR A 219 4.79 3.86 -3.60
CA TYR A 219 4.49 2.66 -2.84
C TYR A 219 2.99 2.40 -2.80
N ALA A 220 2.56 1.27 -3.40
CA ALA A 220 1.20 0.75 -3.27
C ALA A 220 1.04 0.01 -1.95
N SER A 221 0.06 0.41 -1.17
CA SER A 221 -0.20 -0.10 0.18
C SER A 221 -1.49 -0.89 0.22
N GLY A 222 -1.42 -2.13 0.71
CA GLY A 222 -2.58 -2.99 0.90
C GLY A 222 -2.55 -4.28 0.09
N GLY A 223 -3.65 -5.01 0.06
CA GLY A 223 -3.77 -6.29 -0.65
C GLY A 223 -2.85 -7.38 -0.04
N LEU A 224 -2.67 -8.57 -0.61
CA LEU A 224 -3.48 -9.11 -1.69
C LEU A 224 -4.85 -9.56 -1.18
N SER A 225 -5.27 -10.81 -1.47
CA SER A 225 -6.61 -11.27 -1.06
C SER A 225 -6.75 -11.34 0.45
N HIS A 226 -7.76 -10.65 0.98
CA HIS A 226 -8.21 -10.71 2.36
C HIS A 226 -9.59 -10.06 2.49
N PHE A 227 -10.35 -10.43 3.52
CA PHE A 227 -11.77 -10.09 3.64
C PHE A 227 -12.14 -9.67 5.06
N PRO A 228 -11.58 -8.59 5.61
CA PRO A 228 -11.84 -8.19 6.98
C PRO A 228 -13.31 -7.82 7.20
N GLY A 229 -13.94 -8.47 8.17
CA GLY A 229 -15.34 -8.24 8.53
C GLY A 229 -16.39 -8.89 7.62
N GLU A 230 -15.97 -9.56 6.54
CA GLU A 230 -16.85 -10.26 5.61
C GLU A 230 -17.04 -11.72 6.01
N PHE A 231 -18.06 -12.38 5.41
CA PHE A 231 -18.38 -13.78 5.69
C PHE A 231 -17.24 -14.75 5.31
N ASN A 232 -16.41 -14.37 4.34
CA ASN A 232 -15.25 -15.13 3.87
C ASN A 232 -13.92 -14.71 4.53
N MET A 233 -13.97 -13.98 5.63
CA MET A 233 -12.79 -13.58 6.39
C MET A 233 -11.94 -14.81 6.77
N GLY A 234 -10.62 -14.73 6.54
CA GLY A 234 -9.68 -15.82 6.75
C GLY A 234 -9.45 -16.71 5.52
N TRP A 235 -10.27 -16.58 4.49
CA TRP A 235 -9.97 -17.17 3.20
C TRP A 235 -8.92 -16.36 2.47
N ILE A 236 -8.02 -17.04 1.76
CA ILE A 236 -6.98 -16.43 0.92
C ILE A 236 -7.12 -17.04 -0.47
N ASP A 237 -7.33 -16.18 -1.47
CA ASP A 237 -7.43 -16.60 -2.87
C ASP A 237 -6.02 -16.72 -3.48
N ARG A 238 -5.31 -17.78 -3.11
CA ARG A 238 -3.95 -18.04 -3.61
C ARG A 238 -3.84 -18.05 -5.13
N PRO A 239 -4.77 -18.68 -5.88
CA PRO A 239 -4.73 -18.63 -7.34
C PRO A 239 -4.80 -17.19 -7.89
N LEU A 240 -5.69 -16.36 -7.36
CA LEU A 240 -5.80 -14.97 -7.77
C LEU A 240 -4.54 -14.18 -7.39
N ASP A 241 -4.05 -14.34 -6.17
CA ASP A 241 -2.85 -13.65 -5.68
C ASP A 241 -1.63 -13.99 -6.58
N HIS A 242 -1.41 -15.26 -6.87
CA HIS A 242 -0.34 -15.68 -7.79
C HIS A 242 -0.53 -15.16 -9.21
N TRP A 243 -1.77 -15.14 -9.71
CA TRP A 243 -2.07 -14.59 -11.03
C TRP A 243 -1.72 -13.09 -11.09
N ILE A 244 -2.08 -12.31 -10.07
CA ILE A 244 -1.75 -10.89 -9.98
C ILE A 244 -0.22 -10.70 -9.99
N LEU A 245 0.50 -11.41 -9.12
CA LEU A 245 1.95 -11.32 -9.02
C LEU A 245 2.64 -11.65 -10.35
N GLU A 246 2.18 -12.71 -11.04
CA GLU A 246 2.71 -13.09 -12.35
C GLU A 246 2.47 -12.02 -13.43
N ARG A 247 1.29 -11.35 -13.41
CA ARG A 247 1.02 -10.23 -14.34
C ARG A 247 1.94 -9.05 -14.06
N LEU A 248 2.22 -8.75 -12.80
CA LEU A 248 3.17 -7.70 -12.44
C LEU A 248 4.61 -8.02 -12.88
N GLU A 249 5.07 -9.25 -12.71
CA GLU A 249 6.40 -9.70 -13.18
C GLU A 249 6.54 -9.65 -14.70
N ARG A 250 5.44 -9.88 -15.42
CA ARG A 250 5.41 -9.80 -16.90
C ARG A 250 5.12 -8.40 -17.45
N ASN A 251 4.82 -7.42 -16.57
CA ASN A 251 4.31 -6.11 -16.97
C ASN A 251 3.06 -6.20 -17.86
N ASP A 252 2.17 -7.14 -17.54
CA ASP A 252 0.95 -7.39 -18.31
C ASP A 252 -0.19 -6.49 -17.79
N LEU A 253 -0.08 -5.21 -18.09
CA LEU A 253 -1.06 -4.20 -17.69
C LEU A 253 -2.42 -4.41 -18.35
N GLU A 254 -2.46 -4.95 -19.54
CA GLU A 254 -3.72 -5.23 -20.24
C GLU A 254 -4.57 -6.22 -19.45
N ALA A 255 -3.98 -7.34 -19.03
CA ALA A 255 -4.69 -8.31 -18.19
C ALA A 255 -5.12 -7.73 -16.84
N LEU A 256 -4.26 -6.93 -16.20
CA LEU A 256 -4.59 -6.27 -14.92
C LEU A 256 -5.73 -5.27 -15.06
N ASN A 257 -5.87 -4.57 -16.19
CA ASN A 257 -6.96 -3.62 -16.43
C ASN A 257 -8.33 -4.28 -16.48
N HIS A 258 -8.39 -5.60 -16.71
CA HIS A 258 -9.64 -6.39 -16.69
C HIS A 258 -10.03 -6.90 -15.31
N LEU A 259 -9.20 -6.74 -14.27
CA LEU A 259 -9.63 -6.99 -12.90
C LEU A 259 -10.81 -6.08 -12.55
N PHE A 260 -11.71 -6.61 -11.72
CA PHE A 260 -12.91 -5.90 -11.26
C PHE A 260 -13.93 -5.56 -12.37
N THR A 261 -13.86 -6.21 -13.53
CA THR A 261 -14.87 -6.05 -14.59
C THR A 261 -16.18 -6.78 -14.30
N PHE A 262 -16.16 -7.70 -13.35
CA PHE A 262 -17.33 -8.40 -12.83
C PHE A 262 -17.38 -8.32 -11.31
N ASP A 263 -18.58 -8.35 -10.77
CA ASP A 263 -18.79 -8.33 -9.33
C ASP A 263 -18.70 -9.75 -8.76
N SER A 264 -17.85 -9.92 -7.77
CA SER A 264 -17.61 -11.19 -7.09
C SER A 264 -17.17 -10.92 -5.67
N ASP A 265 -17.56 -11.76 -4.73
CA ASP A 265 -17.15 -11.66 -3.33
C ASP A 265 -15.62 -11.70 -3.16
N ASN A 266 -14.91 -12.38 -4.09
CA ASN A 266 -13.45 -12.42 -4.10
C ASN A 266 -12.78 -11.14 -4.58
N MET A 267 -13.53 -10.26 -5.26
CA MET A 267 -13.03 -9.00 -5.81
C MET A 267 -13.38 -7.79 -4.94
N ARG A 268 -13.96 -8.04 -3.76
CA ARG A 268 -14.37 -7.02 -2.81
C ARG A 268 -13.41 -6.95 -1.61
N SER A 269 -13.72 -6.05 -0.70
CA SER A 269 -12.97 -5.87 0.56
C SER A 269 -11.47 -5.67 0.29
N GLY A 270 -10.60 -6.30 1.05
CA GLY A 270 -9.16 -6.13 0.95
C GLY A 270 -8.53 -6.50 -0.40
N THR A 271 -9.14 -7.41 -1.18
CA THR A 271 -8.73 -7.65 -2.57
C THR A 271 -8.87 -6.38 -3.42
N GLY A 272 -9.80 -5.50 -3.07
CA GLY A 272 -9.98 -4.20 -3.72
C GLY A 272 -8.73 -3.33 -3.74
N GLU A 273 -7.86 -3.48 -2.74
CA GLU A 273 -6.60 -2.72 -2.59
C GLU A 273 -5.56 -3.02 -3.69
N VAL A 274 -5.76 -4.07 -4.48
CA VAL A 274 -4.96 -4.33 -5.69
C VAL A 274 -5.04 -3.19 -6.70
N ARG A 275 -6.04 -2.31 -6.61
CA ARG A 275 -6.14 -1.07 -7.40
C ARG A 275 -4.93 -0.15 -7.23
N ALA A 276 -4.42 -0.04 -6.00
CA ALA A 276 -3.17 0.70 -5.75
C ALA A 276 -1.98 0.04 -6.46
N TRP A 277 -1.88 -1.30 -6.45
CA TRP A 277 -0.83 -2.03 -7.15
C TRP A 277 -0.88 -1.82 -8.66
N ILE A 278 -2.08 -1.83 -9.25
CA ILE A 278 -2.30 -1.54 -10.67
C ILE A 278 -1.85 -0.11 -11.00
N SER A 279 -2.16 0.86 -10.12
CA SER A 279 -1.71 2.24 -10.31
C SER A 279 -0.19 2.33 -10.32
N VAL A 280 0.50 1.67 -9.38
CA VAL A 280 1.97 1.66 -9.34
C VAL A 280 2.54 0.90 -10.54
N ALA A 281 1.98 -0.25 -10.92
CA ALA A 281 2.42 -1.00 -12.10
C ALA A 281 2.37 -0.14 -13.37
N ALA A 282 1.27 0.60 -13.58
CA ALA A 282 1.11 1.51 -14.71
C ALA A 282 2.06 2.71 -14.65
N ALA A 283 2.31 3.25 -13.45
CA ALA A 283 3.28 4.31 -13.26
C ALA A 283 4.70 3.84 -13.59
N MET A 284 5.07 2.64 -13.21
CA MET A 284 6.40 2.07 -13.45
C MET A 284 6.56 1.55 -14.87
N ASN A 285 5.50 1.00 -15.48
CA ASN A 285 5.43 0.47 -16.85
C ASN A 285 6.65 -0.37 -17.24
N ARG A 286 7.02 -1.32 -16.39
CA ARG A 286 8.11 -2.29 -16.59
C ARG A 286 7.90 -3.50 -15.67
N PRO A 287 8.61 -4.63 -15.93
CA PRO A 287 8.54 -5.80 -15.09
C PRO A 287 8.87 -5.52 -13.62
N ALA A 288 8.05 -6.05 -12.74
CA ALA A 288 8.31 -6.07 -11.30
C ALA A 288 9.16 -7.27 -10.89
N LYS A 289 9.62 -7.26 -9.63
CA LYS A 289 10.24 -8.42 -8.96
C LYS A 289 9.45 -8.74 -7.70
N VAL A 290 8.98 -9.95 -7.60
CA VAL A 290 8.37 -10.48 -6.38
C VAL A 290 9.48 -10.89 -5.42
N LEU A 291 9.46 -10.33 -4.20
CA LEU A 291 10.36 -10.71 -3.12
C LEU A 291 9.85 -11.95 -2.40
N ASP A 292 8.57 -11.94 -2.03
CA ASP A 292 7.92 -13.07 -1.39
C ASP A 292 6.40 -12.98 -1.50
N TYR A 293 5.73 -14.11 -1.31
CA TYR A 293 4.30 -14.23 -1.10
C TYR A 293 4.04 -15.20 0.06
N VAL A 294 3.39 -14.71 1.11
CA VAL A 294 3.12 -15.48 2.33
C VAL A 294 1.62 -15.54 2.58
N PRO A 295 0.97 -16.70 2.36
CA PRO A 295 -0.45 -16.87 2.65
C PRO A 295 -0.65 -17.07 4.16
N ALA A 296 -0.67 -15.97 4.91
CA ALA A 296 -0.72 -15.97 6.37
C ALA A 296 -2.17 -16.05 6.87
N HIS A 297 -2.71 -17.25 6.96
CA HIS A 297 -4.11 -17.51 7.37
C HIS A 297 -4.41 -16.98 8.78
N SER A 298 -3.46 -17.08 9.72
CA SER A 298 -3.63 -16.56 11.08
C SER A 298 -3.70 -15.04 11.15
N THR A 299 -3.19 -14.32 10.15
CA THR A 299 -3.37 -12.87 9.98
C THR A 299 -4.44 -12.52 8.95
N VAL A 300 -5.14 -13.53 8.45
CA VAL A 300 -6.26 -13.46 7.49
C VAL A 300 -5.91 -12.77 6.17
N THR A 301 -4.65 -12.83 5.73
CA THR A 301 -4.17 -12.05 4.58
C THR A 301 -3.19 -12.84 3.71
N GLY A 302 -3.39 -12.79 2.39
CA GLY A 302 -2.36 -13.13 1.41
C GLY A 302 -1.33 -12.00 1.34
N CYS A 303 -0.17 -12.19 1.97
CA CYS A 303 0.85 -11.14 2.09
C CYS A 303 1.79 -11.17 0.89
N GLY A 304 1.72 -10.17 0.02
CA GLY A 304 2.60 -9.99 -1.12
C GLY A 304 3.62 -8.87 -0.92
N PHE A 305 4.81 -9.02 -1.52
CA PHE A 305 5.91 -8.04 -1.45
C PHE A 305 6.59 -7.95 -2.80
N VAL A 306 6.54 -6.76 -3.41
CA VAL A 306 6.98 -6.54 -4.79
C VAL A 306 7.71 -5.22 -4.90
N TYR A 307 8.68 -5.15 -5.81
CA TYR A 307 9.27 -3.88 -6.21
C TYR A 307 9.53 -3.82 -7.71
N TRP A 308 9.55 -2.61 -8.25
CA TRP A 308 10.01 -2.31 -9.61
C TRP A 308 11.41 -1.73 -9.49
N PRO A 309 12.46 -2.42 -10.03
CA PRO A 309 13.84 -2.01 -9.87
C PRO A 309 14.06 -0.54 -10.25
N ALA A 310 14.89 0.15 -9.47
CA ALA A 310 15.18 1.55 -9.71
C ALA A 310 15.78 1.76 -11.10
N ILE A 311 15.35 2.84 -11.78
CA ILE A 311 16.04 3.38 -12.94
C ILE A 311 16.73 4.67 -12.52
N GLU A 312 18.01 4.76 -12.80
CA GLU A 312 18.73 6.02 -12.64
C GLU A 312 18.34 6.98 -13.77
N SER A 313 18.19 8.27 -13.46
CA SER A 313 17.99 9.25 -14.51
C SER A 313 19.23 9.30 -15.41
N PRO A 314 19.06 9.55 -16.73
CA PRO A 314 20.20 9.75 -17.62
C PRO A 314 21.20 10.79 -17.10
N ALA A 315 20.75 11.81 -16.39
CA ALA A 315 21.58 12.83 -15.78
C ALA A 315 22.40 12.29 -14.59
N VAL A 316 21.82 11.44 -13.73
CA VAL A 316 22.51 10.81 -12.61
C VAL A 316 23.51 9.77 -13.12
N ALA A 317 23.11 8.96 -14.11
CA ALA A 317 24.00 8.01 -14.76
C ALA A 317 25.20 8.72 -15.42
N ALA A 318 24.97 9.83 -16.11
CA ALA A 318 26.03 10.65 -16.70
C ALA A 318 26.97 11.27 -15.65
N ALA A 319 26.42 11.76 -14.52
CA ALA A 319 27.21 12.30 -13.43
C ALA A 319 28.08 11.23 -12.74
N ALA A 320 27.53 10.02 -12.54
CA ALA A 320 28.28 8.88 -12.00
C ALA A 320 29.43 8.44 -12.91
N LEU A 321 29.20 8.39 -14.23
CA LEU A 321 30.23 8.11 -15.22
C LEU A 321 31.33 9.18 -15.23
N HIS A 322 30.99 10.45 -15.12
CA HIS A 322 31.97 11.57 -15.01
C HIS A 322 32.77 11.53 -13.72
N ALA A 323 32.16 11.10 -12.61
CA ALA A 323 32.85 10.94 -11.33
C ALA A 323 33.83 9.75 -11.36
N ALA A 324 33.42 8.62 -11.96
CA ALA A 324 34.28 7.45 -12.13
C ALA A 324 35.46 7.66 -13.10
N ALA A 325 35.31 8.56 -14.07
CA ALA A 325 36.38 8.91 -15.04
C ALA A 325 37.44 9.88 -14.45
N ARG A 326 37.26 10.37 -13.23
CA ARG A 326 38.19 11.29 -12.54
C ARG A 326 39.03 10.64 -11.44
N VAL A 327 38.84 9.34 -11.24
CA VAL A 327 39.66 8.48 -10.35
C VAL A 327 40.58 7.60 -11.19
#